data_236f6f8e47477d0f56cd07394fdd3cf2
#
_entry.id   236f6f8e47477d0f56cd07394fdd3cf2
#
_cell.length_a   1.000
_cell.length_b   1.000
_cell.length_c   1.000
_cell.angle_alpha   90.00
_cell.angle_beta   90.00
_cell.angle_gamma   90.00
#
_symmetry.space_group_name_H-M   'P 1'
#
loop_
_entity.id
_entity.type
_entity.pdbx_description
1 polymer ?
#
loop_
_entity_poly.entity_id
_entity_poly.type
_entity_poly.pdbx_seq_one_letter_code
_entity_poly.pdbx_strand_id
1 'polypeptide(L)'
;MGPQGNAHDAIVPYRAFRASDGYIVIGAANDSMFTRLCDVLGVPELAHDRKFDTNAHRVAHRQELEAAIGERLSTATVSEWVDSISAAGVAVAPVNSMREVFSDPQVVASGQVVAFDHTTLGEIQLVGSPLHMSRTPVHHQGAPPILGEHTEEILGKK
;
A
#
# COMPACT_ATOMS: atom_id res chain seq x y z
N MET A 1 3.11 0.47 26.14
CA MET A 1 3.47 1.05 24.84
C MET A 1 2.36 1.97 24.39
N GLY A 2 2.68 3.14 23.86
CA GLY A 2 1.70 4.06 23.27
C GLY A 2 1.47 3.73 21.77
N PRO A 3 0.54 4.47 21.10
CA PRO A 3 0.31 4.33 19.67
C PRO A 3 1.60 4.56 18.86
N GLN A 4 1.91 3.64 17.93
CA GLN A 4 3.10 3.70 17.07
C GLN A 4 2.82 4.32 15.69
N GLY A 5 1.62 4.89 15.48
CA GLY A 5 1.19 5.37 14.17
C GLY A 5 1.04 4.22 13.17
N ASN A 6 1.74 4.30 12.03
CA ASN A 6 1.76 3.24 11.02
C ASN A 6 2.98 2.30 11.12
N ALA A 7 3.80 2.43 12.16
CA ALA A 7 4.99 1.60 12.32
C ALA A 7 4.66 0.25 12.97
N HIS A 8 5.34 -0.81 12.54
CA HIS A 8 5.26 -2.12 13.17
C HIS A 8 5.99 -2.11 14.52
N ASP A 9 5.39 -2.69 15.58
CA ASP A 9 5.95 -2.63 16.94
C ASP A 9 7.30 -3.31 17.08
N ALA A 10 7.46 -4.49 16.48
CA ALA A 10 8.58 -5.40 16.71
C ALA A 10 9.55 -5.55 15.52
N ILE A 11 9.31 -4.89 14.39
CA ILE A 11 10.15 -4.97 13.18
C ILE A 11 10.54 -3.55 12.74
N VAL A 12 11.83 -3.34 12.49
CA VAL A 12 12.37 -2.04 12.06
C VAL A 12 13.41 -2.25 10.96
N PRO A 13 13.31 -1.50 9.83
CA PRO A 13 12.22 -0.60 9.47
C PRO A 13 11.00 -1.35 8.93
N TYR A 14 9.81 -0.98 9.41
CA TYR A 14 8.55 -1.42 8.82
C TYR A 14 7.47 -0.35 9.07
N ARG A 15 7.34 0.59 8.12
CA ARG A 15 6.39 1.70 8.17
C ARG A 15 6.33 2.46 6.85
N ALA A 16 5.43 3.46 6.78
CA ALA A 16 5.44 4.45 5.71
C ALA A 16 6.53 5.51 5.96
N PHE A 17 7.26 5.84 4.89
CA PHE A 17 8.27 6.90 4.82
C PHE A 17 7.89 7.91 3.75
N ARG A 18 8.35 9.15 3.90
CA ARG A 18 8.19 10.18 2.90
C ARG A 18 9.32 10.11 1.86
N ALA A 19 8.96 10.04 0.59
CA ALA A 19 9.82 10.30 -0.56
C ALA A 19 9.66 11.77 -1.01
N SER A 20 10.35 12.18 -2.08
CA SER A 20 10.30 13.59 -2.54
C SER A 20 8.89 14.04 -2.97
N ASP A 21 8.10 13.15 -3.55
CA ASP A 21 6.80 13.43 -4.18
C ASP A 21 5.60 12.70 -3.52
N GLY A 22 5.84 11.81 -2.54
CA GLY A 22 4.77 11.04 -1.92
C GLY A 22 5.22 10.22 -0.73
N TYR A 23 4.56 9.09 -0.51
CA TYR A 23 4.88 8.16 0.56
C TYR A 23 5.04 6.74 0.01
N ILE A 24 5.97 5.99 0.60
CA ILE A 24 6.16 4.55 0.36
C ILE A 24 6.12 3.80 1.68
N VAL A 25 5.62 2.57 1.65
CA VAL A 25 5.72 1.62 2.77
C VAL A 25 6.90 0.70 2.50
N ILE A 26 7.80 0.56 3.46
CA ILE A 26 8.94 -0.36 3.39
C ILE A 26 8.85 -1.33 4.56
N GLY A 27 9.09 -2.62 4.29
CA GLY A 27 9.17 -3.66 5.31
C GLY A 27 10.43 -4.51 5.15
N ALA A 28 11.50 -4.22 5.91
CA ALA A 28 12.68 -5.07 5.97
C ALA A 28 12.54 -6.06 7.15
N ALA A 29 11.89 -7.19 6.87
CA ALA A 29 11.46 -8.14 7.90
C ALA A 29 12.60 -8.95 8.55
N ASN A 30 13.80 -8.96 7.98
CA ASN A 30 14.95 -9.65 8.49
C ASN A 30 16.26 -8.89 8.20
N ASP A 31 17.36 -9.34 8.81
CA ASP A 31 18.65 -8.64 8.73
C ASP A 31 19.20 -8.62 7.30
N SER A 32 19.00 -9.67 6.50
CA SER A 32 19.45 -9.69 5.10
C SER A 32 18.67 -8.73 4.21
N MET A 33 17.37 -8.55 4.46
CA MET A 33 16.57 -7.51 3.78
C MET A 33 17.02 -6.11 4.19
N PHE A 34 17.34 -5.93 5.48
CA PHE A 34 17.85 -4.65 5.96
C PHE A 34 19.20 -4.29 5.31
N THR A 35 20.12 -5.24 5.18
CA THR A 35 21.40 -5.02 4.49
C THR A 35 21.16 -4.57 3.04
N ARG A 36 20.33 -5.30 2.28
CA ARG A 36 20.00 -4.91 0.90
C ARG A 36 19.31 -3.54 0.80
N LEU A 37 18.46 -3.22 1.76
CA LEU A 37 17.85 -1.87 1.84
C LEU A 37 18.92 -0.80 2.01
N CYS A 38 19.87 -0.98 2.94
CA CYS A 38 20.96 -0.04 3.15
C CYS A 38 21.83 0.14 1.88
N ASP A 39 22.11 -0.95 1.17
CA ASP A 39 22.86 -0.89 -0.10
C ASP A 39 22.12 -0.04 -1.14
N VAL A 40 20.82 -0.28 -1.34
CA VAL A 40 20.00 0.48 -2.29
C VAL A 40 19.88 1.96 -1.91
N LEU A 41 19.76 2.24 -0.63
CA LEU A 41 19.70 3.62 -0.12
C LEU A 41 21.06 4.34 -0.19
N GLY A 42 22.17 3.62 -0.49
CA GLY A 42 23.51 4.17 -0.51
C GLY A 42 24.04 4.54 0.88
N VAL A 43 23.64 3.79 1.89
CA VAL A 43 24.08 3.92 3.30
C VAL A 43 24.49 2.54 3.89
N PRO A 44 25.38 1.79 3.22
CA PRO A 44 25.74 0.44 3.63
C PRO A 44 26.35 0.36 5.03
N GLU A 45 26.93 1.48 5.51
CA GLU A 45 27.47 1.58 6.87
C GLU A 45 26.43 1.33 7.96
N LEU A 46 25.16 1.67 7.73
CA LEU A 46 24.08 1.41 8.69
C LEU A 46 23.87 -0.10 8.94
N ALA A 47 24.09 -0.93 7.91
CA ALA A 47 23.96 -2.39 8.06
C ALA A 47 25.07 -3.01 8.91
N HIS A 48 26.20 -2.33 9.05
CA HIS A 48 27.38 -2.77 9.80
C HIS A 48 27.55 -2.07 11.16
N ASP A 49 26.70 -1.10 11.46
CA ASP A 49 26.68 -0.44 12.77
C ASP A 49 26.06 -1.40 13.80
N ARG A 50 26.75 -1.59 14.93
CA ARG A 50 26.27 -2.41 16.05
C ARG A 50 24.92 -1.97 16.62
N LYS A 51 24.54 -0.73 16.42
CA LYS A 51 23.21 -0.22 16.78
C LYS A 51 22.09 -0.80 15.91
N PHE A 52 22.41 -1.31 14.70
CA PHE A 52 21.42 -1.69 13.71
C PHE A 52 21.61 -3.09 13.13
N ASP A 53 22.66 -3.80 13.50
CA ASP A 53 23.06 -5.12 12.97
C ASP A 53 22.02 -6.24 13.21
N THR A 54 21.18 -6.10 14.23
CA THR A 54 20.07 -7.01 14.51
C THR A 54 18.75 -6.26 14.62
N ASN A 55 17.63 -6.95 14.37
CA ASN A 55 16.31 -6.33 14.53
C ASN A 55 16.08 -5.82 15.97
N ALA A 56 16.58 -6.52 16.99
CA ALA A 56 16.44 -6.07 18.38
C ALA A 56 17.16 -4.74 18.62
N HIS A 57 18.35 -4.58 18.05
CA HIS A 57 19.11 -3.33 18.14
C HIS A 57 18.41 -2.21 17.34
N ARG A 58 17.86 -2.50 16.15
CA ARG A 58 17.07 -1.54 15.37
C ARG A 58 15.83 -1.07 16.10
N VAL A 59 15.12 -1.97 16.78
CA VAL A 59 13.97 -1.62 17.64
C VAL A 59 14.38 -0.67 18.76
N ALA A 60 15.52 -0.94 19.42
CA ALA A 60 16.04 -0.09 20.50
C ALA A 60 16.47 1.30 20.01
N HIS A 61 16.97 1.40 18.78
CA HIS A 61 17.47 2.65 18.18
C HIS A 61 16.57 3.15 17.03
N ARG A 62 15.28 2.80 17.07
CA ARG A 62 14.28 3.04 16.02
C ARG A 62 14.30 4.48 15.48
N GLN A 63 14.22 5.47 16.36
CA GLN A 63 14.12 6.87 15.96
C GLN A 63 15.34 7.34 15.16
N GLU A 64 16.53 6.95 15.60
CA GLU A 64 17.80 7.29 14.93
C GLU A 64 17.86 6.65 13.53
N LEU A 65 17.54 5.36 13.42
CA LEU A 65 17.56 4.63 12.16
C LEU A 65 16.50 5.15 11.17
N GLU A 66 15.26 5.31 11.63
CA GLU A 66 14.16 5.78 10.78
C GLU A 66 14.37 7.21 10.28
N ALA A 67 15.04 8.07 11.08
CA ALA A 67 15.43 9.40 10.63
C ALA A 67 16.47 9.34 9.49
N ALA A 68 17.52 8.53 9.63
CA ALA A 68 18.55 8.36 8.61
C ALA A 68 17.97 7.79 7.30
N ILE A 69 17.10 6.77 7.39
CA ILE A 69 16.39 6.21 6.23
C ILE A 69 15.49 7.27 5.59
N GLY A 70 14.73 8.02 6.38
CA GLY A 70 13.82 9.05 5.88
C GLY A 70 14.56 10.18 5.15
N GLU A 71 15.72 10.59 5.63
CA GLU A 71 16.57 11.56 4.95
C GLU A 71 16.98 11.09 3.55
N ARG A 72 17.42 9.84 3.44
CA ARG A 72 17.79 9.26 2.13
C ARG A 72 16.58 9.12 1.20
N LEU A 73 15.45 8.65 1.71
CA LEU A 73 14.24 8.48 0.90
C LEU A 73 13.69 9.80 0.36
N SER A 74 13.92 10.92 1.05
CA SER A 74 13.50 12.24 0.58
C SER A 74 14.23 12.73 -0.69
N THR A 75 15.31 12.07 -1.12
CA THR A 75 16.17 12.50 -2.25
C THR A 75 15.70 12.04 -3.62
N ALA A 76 14.75 11.09 -3.69
CA ALA A 76 14.23 10.59 -4.97
C ALA A 76 12.71 10.37 -4.89
N THR A 77 12.08 10.07 -6.02
CA THR A 77 10.63 9.89 -6.15
C THR A 77 10.17 8.53 -5.63
N VAL A 78 8.86 8.42 -5.38
CA VAL A 78 8.21 7.16 -5.01
C VAL A 78 8.50 6.07 -6.04
N SER A 79 8.37 6.38 -7.35
CA SER A 79 8.60 5.41 -8.42
C SER A 79 10.02 4.89 -8.43
N GLU A 80 11.02 5.79 -8.38
CA GLU A 80 12.44 5.41 -8.38
C GLU A 80 12.81 4.51 -7.20
N TRP A 81 12.28 4.83 -6.00
CA TRP A 81 12.52 3.99 -4.82
C TRP A 81 11.78 2.66 -4.87
N VAL A 82 10.54 2.63 -5.33
CA VAL A 82 9.78 1.37 -5.47
C VAL A 82 10.49 0.42 -6.43
N ASP A 83 10.95 0.92 -7.57
CA ASP A 83 11.66 0.12 -8.58
C ASP A 83 12.97 -0.45 -8.03
N SER A 84 13.81 0.41 -7.42
CA SER A 84 15.13 -0.01 -6.93
C SER A 84 15.05 -0.93 -5.70
N ILE A 85 14.18 -0.63 -4.74
CA ILE A 85 14.02 -1.42 -3.52
C ILE A 85 13.35 -2.77 -3.83
N SER A 86 12.37 -2.79 -4.74
CA SER A 86 11.71 -4.01 -5.18
C SER A 86 12.70 -4.92 -5.93
N ALA A 87 13.53 -4.37 -6.83
CA ALA A 87 14.57 -5.10 -7.55
C ALA A 87 15.59 -5.76 -6.61
N ALA A 88 15.87 -5.16 -5.45
CA ALA A 88 16.71 -5.73 -4.41
C ALA A 88 16.00 -6.81 -3.55
N GLY A 89 14.73 -7.12 -3.83
CA GLY A 89 13.95 -8.11 -3.09
C GLY A 89 13.61 -7.68 -1.65
N VAL A 90 13.40 -6.39 -1.45
CA VAL A 90 12.87 -5.83 -0.20
C VAL A 90 11.42 -5.43 -0.42
N ALA A 91 10.55 -5.76 0.54
CA ALA A 91 9.13 -5.42 0.44
C ALA A 91 8.93 -3.91 0.47
N VAL A 92 8.33 -3.39 -0.59
CA VAL A 92 8.03 -1.97 -0.76
C VAL A 92 6.75 -1.80 -1.57
N ALA A 93 5.98 -0.76 -1.28
CA ALA A 93 4.81 -0.37 -2.07
C ALA A 93 4.57 1.14 -1.97
N PRO A 94 4.02 1.78 -3.00
CA PRO A 94 3.58 3.16 -2.92
C PRO A 94 2.36 3.30 -2.00
N VAL A 95 2.17 4.47 -1.42
CA VAL A 95 0.89 4.84 -0.78
C VAL A 95 0.07 5.59 -1.82
N ASN A 96 -0.83 4.86 -2.48
CA ASN A 96 -1.62 5.36 -3.58
C ASN A 96 -2.83 6.18 -3.10
N SER A 97 -3.16 7.24 -3.82
CA SER A 97 -4.47 7.89 -3.76
C SER A 97 -5.54 7.00 -4.40
N MET A 98 -6.83 7.27 -4.14
CA MET A 98 -7.92 6.54 -4.79
C MET A 98 -7.85 6.60 -6.33
N ARG A 99 -7.43 7.71 -6.90
CA ARG A 99 -7.24 7.84 -8.36
C ARG A 99 -6.18 6.87 -8.88
N GLU A 100 -5.06 6.78 -8.20
CA GLU A 100 -3.95 5.88 -8.55
C GLU A 100 -4.35 4.41 -8.38
N VAL A 101 -5.08 4.08 -7.30
CA VAL A 101 -5.62 2.72 -7.10
C VAL A 101 -6.51 2.29 -8.25
N PHE A 102 -7.41 3.15 -8.72
CA PHE A 102 -8.32 2.83 -9.84
C PHE A 102 -7.63 2.71 -11.20
N SER A 103 -6.42 3.22 -11.34
CA SER A 103 -5.58 3.07 -12.54
C SER A 103 -4.44 2.09 -12.38
N ASP A 104 -4.26 1.48 -11.21
CA ASP A 104 -3.21 0.50 -10.95
C ASP A 104 -3.41 -0.76 -11.80
N PRO A 105 -2.41 -1.19 -12.60
CA PRO A 105 -2.55 -2.33 -13.50
C PRO A 105 -2.94 -3.63 -12.80
N GLN A 106 -2.47 -3.87 -11.57
CA GLN A 106 -2.81 -5.07 -10.80
C GLN A 106 -4.25 -5.02 -10.31
N VAL A 107 -4.71 -3.86 -9.84
CA VAL A 107 -6.09 -3.65 -9.38
C VAL A 107 -7.07 -3.83 -10.54
N VAL A 108 -6.76 -3.26 -11.72
CA VAL A 108 -7.56 -3.43 -12.94
C VAL A 108 -7.54 -4.89 -13.40
N ALA A 109 -6.37 -5.52 -13.50
CA ALA A 109 -6.24 -6.91 -13.95
C ALA A 109 -6.93 -7.92 -13.01
N SER A 110 -7.02 -7.61 -11.72
CA SER A 110 -7.73 -8.45 -10.73
C SER A 110 -9.26 -8.26 -10.74
N GLY A 111 -9.81 -7.39 -11.61
CA GLY A 111 -11.25 -7.13 -11.70
C GLY A 111 -11.82 -6.38 -10.50
N GLN A 112 -11.00 -5.67 -9.75
CA GLN A 112 -11.44 -4.90 -8.58
C GLN A 112 -11.97 -3.50 -8.95
N VAL A 113 -11.91 -3.10 -10.21
CA VAL A 113 -12.59 -1.93 -10.74
C VAL A 113 -13.74 -2.42 -11.63
N VAL A 114 -14.97 -2.09 -11.26
CA VAL A 114 -16.18 -2.52 -11.99
C VAL A 114 -16.91 -1.28 -12.47
N ALA A 115 -17.23 -1.24 -13.76
CA ALA A 115 -18.03 -0.19 -14.37
C ALA A 115 -19.53 -0.54 -14.34
N PHE A 116 -20.36 0.45 -14.07
CA PHE A 116 -21.82 0.36 -14.08
C PHE A 116 -22.43 1.54 -14.80
N ASP A 117 -23.50 1.29 -15.55
CA ASP A 117 -24.34 2.34 -16.11
C ASP A 117 -25.33 2.82 -15.05
N HIS A 118 -25.09 4.01 -14.50
CA HIS A 118 -25.96 4.62 -13.51
C HIS A 118 -27.04 5.45 -14.19
N THR A 119 -28.28 5.35 -13.72
CA THR A 119 -29.48 5.95 -14.36
C THR A 119 -29.38 7.47 -14.61
N THR A 120 -28.64 8.20 -13.79
CA THR A 120 -28.52 9.67 -13.89
C THR A 120 -27.09 10.17 -14.08
N LEU A 121 -26.06 9.37 -13.78
CA LEU A 121 -24.65 9.79 -13.82
C LEU A 121 -23.90 9.26 -15.05
N GLY A 122 -24.51 8.36 -15.85
CA GLY A 122 -23.82 7.63 -16.89
C GLY A 122 -22.90 6.55 -16.32
N GLU A 123 -21.83 6.21 -17.02
CA GLU A 123 -20.87 5.20 -16.54
C GLU A 123 -20.14 5.68 -15.28
N ILE A 124 -20.19 4.87 -14.23
CA ILE A 124 -19.47 5.06 -12.98
C ILE A 124 -18.59 3.86 -12.68
N GLN A 125 -17.43 4.09 -12.05
CA GLN A 125 -16.54 3.03 -11.60
C GLN A 125 -16.64 2.88 -10.09
N LEU A 126 -16.78 1.64 -9.64
CA LEU A 126 -16.87 1.27 -8.22
C LEU A 126 -15.85 0.18 -7.88
N VAL A 127 -15.58 0.04 -6.59
CA VAL A 127 -14.74 -1.06 -6.08
C VAL A 127 -15.53 -2.37 -6.21
N GLY A 128 -14.96 -3.32 -6.92
CA GLY A 128 -15.47 -4.69 -7.02
C GLY A 128 -15.19 -5.52 -5.78
N SER A 129 -15.70 -6.75 -5.77
CA SER A 129 -15.44 -7.69 -4.69
C SER A 129 -14.01 -8.25 -4.79
N PRO A 130 -13.24 -8.30 -3.69
CA PRO A 130 -11.95 -8.99 -3.67
C PRO A 130 -12.09 -10.52 -3.57
N LEU A 131 -13.32 -11.04 -3.44
CA LEU A 131 -13.59 -12.47 -3.30
C LEU A 131 -13.67 -13.14 -4.68
N HIS A 132 -12.81 -14.12 -4.91
CA HIS A 132 -12.82 -14.95 -6.11
C HIS A 132 -13.21 -16.39 -5.74
N MET A 133 -14.43 -16.79 -6.07
CA MET A 133 -14.97 -18.12 -5.75
C MET A 133 -15.15 -18.92 -7.04
N SER A 134 -14.58 -20.12 -7.11
CA SER A 134 -14.56 -20.95 -8.33
C SER A 134 -15.92 -21.51 -8.74
N ARG A 135 -16.81 -21.78 -7.77
CA ARG A 135 -18.13 -22.39 -8.04
C ARG A 135 -19.30 -21.42 -7.91
N THR A 136 -19.15 -20.38 -7.10
CA THR A 136 -20.18 -19.36 -6.84
C THR A 136 -19.53 -17.98 -6.96
N PRO A 137 -19.16 -17.54 -8.17
CA PRO A 137 -18.53 -16.24 -8.35
C PRO A 137 -19.45 -15.11 -7.85
N VAL A 138 -18.85 -14.05 -7.38
CA VAL A 138 -19.61 -12.86 -6.99
C VAL A 138 -20.18 -12.19 -8.25
N HIS A 139 -21.47 -11.92 -8.24
CA HIS A 139 -22.16 -11.17 -9.28
C HIS A 139 -22.58 -9.81 -8.74
N HIS A 140 -22.22 -8.76 -9.44
CA HIS A 140 -22.72 -7.42 -9.16
C HIS A 140 -24.09 -7.26 -9.84
N GLN A 141 -25.12 -6.90 -9.08
CA GLN A 141 -26.49 -6.81 -9.61
C GLN A 141 -26.80 -5.53 -10.40
N GLY A 142 -25.98 -4.49 -10.24
CA GLY A 142 -26.19 -3.21 -10.94
C GLY A 142 -25.52 -2.03 -10.22
N ALA A 143 -25.75 -0.84 -10.76
CA ALA A 143 -25.34 0.42 -10.15
C ALA A 143 -26.10 0.67 -8.83
N PRO A 144 -25.57 1.49 -7.91
CA PRO A 144 -26.31 1.98 -6.75
C PRO A 144 -27.59 2.71 -7.22
N PRO A 145 -28.77 2.41 -6.66
CA PRO A 145 -30.01 3.02 -7.09
C PRO A 145 -30.15 4.46 -6.59
N ILE A 146 -30.87 5.29 -7.34
CA ILE A 146 -31.36 6.57 -6.81
C ILE A 146 -32.47 6.33 -5.77
N LEU A 147 -32.75 7.34 -4.96
CA LEU A 147 -33.76 7.26 -3.92
C LEU A 147 -35.13 6.83 -4.49
N GLY A 148 -35.65 5.71 -4.04
CA GLY A 148 -36.95 5.18 -4.43
C GLY A 148 -36.98 4.40 -5.75
N GLU A 149 -35.86 4.23 -6.46
CA GLU A 149 -35.81 3.60 -7.79
C GLU A 149 -36.49 2.22 -7.84
N HIS A 150 -36.26 1.38 -6.82
CA HIS A 150 -36.81 0.02 -6.75
C HIS A 150 -38.02 -0.11 -5.81
N THR A 151 -38.61 0.98 -5.33
CA THR A 151 -39.69 0.93 -4.33
C THR A 151 -40.91 0.16 -4.83
N GLU A 152 -41.34 0.42 -6.07
CA GLU A 152 -42.50 -0.26 -6.65
C GLU A 152 -42.23 -1.73 -6.96
N GLU A 153 -41.01 -2.06 -7.36
CA GLU A 153 -40.58 -3.42 -7.63
C GLU A 153 -40.57 -4.27 -6.34
N ILE A 154 -40.01 -3.71 -5.25
CA ILE A 154 -39.83 -4.45 -3.97
C ILE A 154 -41.13 -4.53 -3.18
N LEU A 155 -41.90 -3.43 -3.10
CA LEU A 155 -43.10 -3.36 -2.28
C LEU A 155 -44.39 -3.74 -3.04
N GLY A 156 -44.30 -3.90 -4.37
CA GLY A 156 -45.46 -4.06 -5.24
C GLY A 156 -46.19 -2.72 -5.50
N LYS A 157 -46.86 -2.63 -6.64
CA LYS A 157 -47.78 -1.52 -6.88
C LYS A 157 -48.98 -1.64 -5.96
N LYS A 158 -49.23 -0.59 -5.18
CA LYS A 158 -50.48 -0.46 -4.43
C LYS A 158 -51.62 -0.21 -5.40
#